data_217052eebd798123602dda91a50e9538
#
_entry.id   217052eebd798123602dda91a50e9538
#
_cell.length_a   1.000
_cell.length_b   1.000
_cell.length_c   1.000
_cell.angle_alpha   90.00
_cell.angle_beta   90.00
_cell.angle_gamma   90.00
#
_symmetry.space_group_name_H-M   'P 1'
#
loop_
_entity.id
_entity.type
_entity.pdbx_description
1 polymer ?
#
loop_
_entity_poly.entity_id
_entity_poly.type
_entity_poly.pdbx_seq_one_letter_code
_entity_poly.pdbx_strand_id
1 'polypeptide(L)'
;MKKFLLILISSLVLSSCSTNSKSTQSFEPVSCSSIAKQAASNVPVLNIELPCTDGKSSLVLNEVRGPAIINAWASWCDPCREEIPVFKEISQLSSGKIQIIGIDVEERKKEDGINFAAEMGMSWPQLFDQDGRTKAAFGMGIPVTWLINEKGEIVYEKVGPITDIVQMKDLVRHFLGVQLG
;
A
#
# COMPACT_ATOMS: atom_id res chain seq x y z
N MET A 1 -18.06 54.21 -65.24
CA MET A 1 -18.96 53.17 -64.70
C MET A 1 -18.10 52.14 -63.95
N LYS A 2 -17.98 52.33 -62.63
CA LYS A 2 -17.09 51.47 -61.76
C LYS A 2 -17.96 50.39 -61.17
N LYS A 3 -17.66 49.11 -61.53
CA LYS A 3 -18.28 47.93 -60.93
C LYS A 3 -17.61 47.63 -59.59
N PHE A 4 -18.35 47.76 -58.51
CA PHE A 4 -17.91 47.29 -57.18
C PHE A 4 -18.11 45.77 -57.05
N LEU A 5 -17.03 45.04 -56.80
CA LEU A 5 -17.04 43.64 -56.55
C LEU A 5 -17.04 43.42 -55.03
N LEU A 6 -18.19 42.99 -54.46
CA LEU A 6 -18.32 42.62 -53.07
C LEU A 6 -17.77 41.23 -52.85
N ILE A 7 -16.64 41.12 -52.13
CA ILE A 7 -16.06 39.87 -51.68
C ILE A 7 -16.70 39.52 -50.33
N LEU A 8 -17.52 38.45 -50.34
CA LEU A 8 -18.07 37.86 -49.11
C LEU A 8 -17.03 36.96 -48.47
N ILE A 9 -16.45 37.41 -47.33
CA ILE A 9 -15.56 36.56 -46.56
C ILE A 9 -16.40 35.71 -45.60
N SER A 10 -16.53 34.43 -45.93
CA SER A 10 -17.21 33.43 -45.10
C SER A 10 -16.25 33.00 -43.98
N SER A 11 -16.51 33.43 -42.76
CA SER A 11 -15.74 33.05 -41.56
C SER A 11 -16.15 31.66 -41.12
N LEU A 12 -15.32 30.62 -41.40
CA LEU A 12 -15.48 29.28 -40.87
C LEU A 12 -15.05 29.28 -39.38
N VAL A 13 -16.03 29.26 -38.49
CA VAL A 13 -15.79 29.06 -37.06
C VAL A 13 -15.56 27.57 -36.81
N LEU A 14 -14.31 27.15 -36.67
CA LEU A 14 -13.94 25.82 -36.21
C LEU A 14 -14.23 25.70 -34.72
N SER A 15 -15.38 25.14 -34.37
CA SER A 15 -15.69 24.73 -32.99
C SER A 15 -14.75 23.59 -32.61
N SER A 16 -13.67 23.91 -31.90
CA SER A 16 -12.80 22.96 -31.25
C SER A 16 -13.56 22.32 -30.08
N CYS A 17 -14.11 21.12 -30.29
CA CYS A 17 -14.55 20.26 -29.20
C CYS A 17 -13.32 19.84 -28.39
N SER A 18 -13.06 20.56 -27.29
CA SER A 18 -12.11 20.11 -26.27
C SER A 18 -12.72 18.88 -25.58
N THR A 19 -12.35 17.68 -26.05
CA THR A 19 -12.61 16.44 -25.33
C THR A 19 -11.80 16.47 -24.06
N ASN A 20 -12.47 16.78 -22.95
CA ASN A 20 -11.91 16.69 -21.60
C ASN A 20 -11.72 15.19 -21.31
N SER A 21 -10.62 14.63 -21.78
CA SER A 21 -10.16 13.28 -21.38
C SER A 21 -9.86 13.38 -19.88
N LYS A 22 -10.81 12.93 -19.04
CA LYS A 22 -10.49 12.57 -17.66
C LYS A 22 -9.34 11.57 -17.78
N SER A 23 -8.14 12.01 -17.47
CA SER A 23 -7.02 11.11 -17.24
C SER A 23 -7.43 10.22 -16.06
N THR A 24 -7.87 9.01 -16.36
CA THR A 24 -7.96 7.94 -15.38
C THR A 24 -6.51 7.70 -14.99
N GLN A 25 -6.04 8.36 -13.92
CA GLN A 25 -4.76 8.00 -13.33
C GLN A 25 -4.90 6.55 -12.90
N SER A 26 -4.29 5.65 -13.69
CA SER A 26 -4.15 4.25 -13.30
C SER A 26 -3.35 4.23 -12.00
N PHE A 27 -3.91 3.63 -10.98
CA PHE A 27 -3.16 3.38 -9.74
C PHE A 27 -2.01 2.44 -10.08
N GLU A 28 -0.79 2.93 -9.85
CA GLU A 28 0.40 2.08 -9.97
C GLU A 28 0.77 1.59 -8.57
N PRO A 29 0.82 0.26 -8.37
CA PRO A 29 1.24 -0.31 -7.09
C PRO A 29 2.62 0.20 -6.67
N VAL A 30 2.79 0.52 -5.39
CA VAL A 30 4.08 0.98 -4.85
C VAL A 30 5.10 -0.13 -4.94
N SER A 31 6.27 0.17 -5.49
CA SER A 31 7.33 -0.82 -5.68
C SER A 31 7.93 -1.30 -4.36
N CYS A 32 8.13 -2.61 -4.23
CA CYS A 32 8.84 -3.18 -3.09
C CYS A 32 10.37 -2.93 -3.12
N SER A 33 10.89 -2.39 -4.20
CA SER A 33 12.30 -1.96 -4.24
C SER A 33 12.61 -0.84 -3.24
N SER A 34 11.59 -0.12 -2.77
CA SER A 34 11.71 0.92 -1.74
C SER A 34 11.83 0.36 -0.32
N ILE A 35 11.54 -0.94 -0.11
CA ILE A 35 11.61 -1.58 1.20
C ILE A 35 13.09 -1.71 1.61
N ALA A 36 13.46 -1.14 2.75
CA ALA A 36 14.79 -1.30 3.31
C ALA A 36 14.97 -2.74 3.81
N LYS A 37 16.06 -3.36 3.38
CA LYS A 37 16.40 -4.75 3.69
C LYS A 37 17.65 -4.84 4.56
N GLN A 38 17.78 -5.97 5.23
CA GLN A 38 18.97 -6.38 5.97
C GLN A 38 19.32 -7.83 5.66
N ALA A 39 20.42 -8.34 6.21
CA ALA A 39 20.66 -9.78 6.17
C ALA A 39 19.51 -10.52 6.85
N ALA A 40 19.13 -11.67 6.28
CA ALA A 40 18.01 -12.47 6.79
C ALA A 40 18.13 -12.72 8.30
N SER A 41 17.05 -12.44 9.02
CA SER A 41 16.96 -12.73 10.45
C SER A 41 16.81 -14.24 10.68
N ASN A 42 17.22 -14.72 11.86
CA ASN A 42 17.09 -16.14 12.24
C ASN A 42 15.66 -16.47 12.74
N VAL A 43 14.62 -15.92 12.10
CA VAL A 43 13.22 -16.22 12.40
C VAL A 43 12.68 -17.14 11.32
N PRO A 44 12.69 -18.49 11.52
CA PRO A 44 12.37 -19.44 10.46
C PRO A 44 10.96 -19.26 9.89
N VAL A 45 9.99 -18.87 10.72
CA VAL A 45 8.59 -18.64 10.31
C VAL A 45 8.44 -17.48 9.34
N LEU A 46 9.42 -16.57 9.26
CA LEU A 46 9.47 -15.47 8.32
C LEU A 46 10.29 -15.76 7.05
N ASN A 47 10.83 -16.95 6.90
CA ASN A 47 11.54 -17.34 5.66
C ASN A 47 10.55 -17.64 4.53
N ILE A 48 9.73 -16.67 4.22
CA ILE A 48 8.67 -16.74 3.21
C ILE A 48 8.95 -15.67 2.17
N GLU A 49 9.14 -16.08 0.93
CA GLU A 49 9.26 -15.18 -0.20
C GLU A 49 7.88 -14.91 -0.80
N LEU A 50 7.51 -13.65 -0.92
CA LEU A 50 6.26 -13.20 -1.52
C LEU A 50 6.51 -12.27 -2.71
N PRO A 51 5.78 -12.45 -3.82
CA PRO A 51 5.83 -11.51 -4.94
C PRO A 51 5.21 -10.17 -4.53
N CYS A 52 5.75 -9.09 -5.08
CA CYS A 52 5.14 -7.77 -5.01
C CYS A 52 3.93 -7.64 -5.93
N THR A 53 2.97 -6.81 -5.53
CA THR A 53 1.82 -6.48 -6.38
C THR A 53 2.21 -5.68 -7.61
N ASP A 54 3.35 -4.98 -7.61
CA ASP A 54 3.91 -4.29 -8.78
C ASP A 54 4.37 -5.26 -9.90
N GLY A 55 4.45 -6.56 -9.62
CA GLY A 55 4.85 -7.59 -10.58
C GLY A 55 6.32 -7.57 -10.99
N LYS A 56 7.18 -6.78 -10.33
CA LYS A 56 8.58 -6.56 -10.72
C LYS A 56 9.59 -7.20 -9.78
N SER A 57 9.18 -7.48 -8.55
CA SER A 57 10.09 -7.96 -7.50
C SER A 57 9.39 -8.90 -6.52
N SER A 58 10.17 -9.50 -5.64
CA SER A 58 9.73 -10.26 -4.48
C SER A 58 10.48 -9.80 -3.22
N LEU A 59 9.95 -10.19 -2.07
CA LEU A 59 10.54 -9.91 -0.76
C LEU A 59 10.47 -11.17 0.09
N VAL A 60 11.60 -11.50 0.73
CA VAL A 60 11.63 -12.48 1.81
C VAL A 60 11.36 -11.76 3.12
N LEU A 61 10.34 -12.17 3.87
CA LEU A 61 9.87 -11.42 5.05
C LEU A 61 10.93 -11.26 6.13
N ASN A 62 11.82 -12.25 6.30
CA ASN A 62 12.90 -12.18 7.28
C ASN A 62 14.04 -11.23 6.89
N GLU A 63 14.00 -10.64 5.69
CA GLU A 63 14.95 -9.60 5.24
C GLU A 63 14.44 -8.17 5.52
N VAL A 64 13.23 -8.03 6.04
CA VAL A 64 12.70 -6.69 6.35
C VAL A 64 13.53 -6.06 7.46
N ARG A 65 14.09 -4.88 7.18
CA ARG A 65 14.74 -4.04 8.19
C ARG A 65 13.69 -3.13 8.82
N GLY A 66 13.62 -3.10 10.14
CA GLY A 66 12.79 -2.13 10.88
C GLY A 66 13.48 -0.77 11.06
N PRO A 67 12.78 0.20 11.66
CA PRO A 67 11.42 0.09 12.15
C PRO A 67 10.40 -0.14 11.05
N ALA A 68 9.57 -1.17 11.17
CA ALA A 68 8.56 -1.47 10.18
C ALA A 68 7.25 -1.97 10.79
N ILE A 69 6.17 -1.79 10.06
CA ILE A 69 4.85 -2.35 10.35
C ILE A 69 4.50 -3.28 9.19
N ILE A 70 4.22 -4.55 9.48
CA ILE A 70 3.69 -5.49 8.51
C ILE A 70 2.24 -5.77 8.87
N ASN A 71 1.35 -5.60 7.90
CA ASN A 71 -0.08 -5.79 8.09
C ASN A 71 -0.63 -6.79 7.06
N ALA A 72 -1.20 -7.89 7.55
CA ALA A 72 -1.89 -8.88 6.71
C ALA A 72 -3.36 -8.53 6.60
N TRP A 73 -3.86 -8.46 5.36
CA TRP A 73 -5.20 -8.00 5.03
C TRP A 73 -5.74 -8.68 3.77
N ALA A 74 -7.03 -8.50 3.47
CA ALA A 74 -7.62 -8.90 2.19
C ALA A 74 -8.76 -7.95 1.79
N SER A 75 -9.09 -7.87 0.50
CA SER A 75 -10.16 -7.00 0.00
C SER A 75 -11.55 -7.38 0.53
N TRP A 76 -11.75 -8.64 0.80
CA TRP A 76 -13.00 -9.22 1.33
C TRP A 76 -13.12 -9.15 2.87
N CYS A 77 -12.12 -8.59 3.56
CA CYS A 77 -12.05 -8.52 5.02
C CYS A 77 -12.57 -7.16 5.53
N ASP A 78 -13.80 -7.11 6.03
CA ASP A 78 -14.40 -5.87 6.54
C ASP A 78 -13.60 -5.23 7.69
N PRO A 79 -13.14 -5.99 8.74
CA PRO A 79 -12.31 -5.39 9.79
C PRO A 79 -10.98 -4.82 9.28
N CYS A 80 -10.42 -5.39 8.20
CA CYS A 80 -9.20 -4.86 7.59
C CYS A 80 -9.45 -3.48 6.97
N ARG A 81 -10.63 -3.27 6.37
CA ARG A 81 -11.04 -1.98 5.82
C ARG A 81 -11.10 -0.89 6.90
N GLU A 82 -11.57 -1.24 8.10
CA GLU A 82 -11.74 -0.31 9.22
C GLU A 82 -10.41 0.24 9.76
N GLU A 83 -9.31 -0.52 9.68
CA GLU A 83 -8.00 -0.11 10.21
C GLU A 83 -7.16 0.71 9.22
N ILE A 84 -7.42 0.65 7.92
CA ILE A 84 -6.59 1.32 6.89
C ILE A 84 -6.45 2.84 7.12
N PRO A 85 -7.48 3.59 7.55
CA PRO A 85 -7.34 5.00 7.89
C PRO A 85 -6.23 5.27 8.91
N VAL A 86 -6.08 4.40 9.92
CA VAL A 86 -5.01 4.51 10.92
C VAL A 86 -3.63 4.31 10.29
N PHE A 87 -3.47 3.31 9.43
CA PHE A 87 -2.19 3.09 8.71
C PHE A 87 -1.84 4.26 7.78
N LYS A 88 -2.84 4.87 7.14
CA LYS A 88 -2.61 6.07 6.31
C LYS A 88 -2.09 7.23 7.15
N GLU A 89 -2.69 7.47 8.31
CA GLU A 89 -2.24 8.53 9.21
C GLU A 89 -0.82 8.24 9.74
N ILE A 90 -0.54 7.00 10.16
CA ILE A 90 0.81 6.59 10.59
C ILE A 90 1.83 6.79 9.46
N SER A 91 1.49 6.42 8.22
CA SER A 91 2.36 6.62 7.06
C SER A 91 2.76 8.09 6.89
N GLN A 92 1.78 8.99 7.01
CA GLN A 92 2.02 10.43 6.92
C GLN A 92 2.85 10.98 8.09
N LEU A 93 2.47 10.63 9.34
CA LEU A 93 3.11 11.11 10.55
C LEU A 93 4.54 10.56 10.73
N SER A 94 4.80 9.36 10.21
CA SER A 94 6.14 8.76 10.31
C SER A 94 7.19 9.48 9.47
N SER A 95 6.77 10.22 8.42
CA SER A 95 7.68 10.92 7.51
C SER A 95 8.85 10.03 7.03
N GLY A 96 8.56 8.76 6.74
CA GLY A 96 9.55 7.77 6.29
C GLY A 96 10.41 7.13 7.38
N LYS A 97 10.20 7.45 8.67
CA LYS A 97 10.92 6.80 9.78
C LYS A 97 10.47 5.36 10.02
N ILE A 98 9.28 5.00 9.56
CA ILE A 98 8.71 3.66 9.67
C ILE A 98 8.31 3.20 8.28
N GLN A 99 8.68 1.99 7.91
CA GLN A 99 8.18 1.34 6.72
C GLN A 99 6.84 0.68 7.02
N ILE A 100 5.86 0.84 6.15
CA ILE A 100 4.63 0.06 6.19
C ILE A 100 4.65 -0.89 5.00
N ILE A 101 4.31 -2.15 5.25
CA ILE A 101 4.26 -3.22 4.25
C ILE A 101 2.94 -3.95 4.43
N GLY A 102 2.12 -3.99 3.39
CA GLY A 102 0.92 -4.81 3.39
C GLY A 102 1.20 -6.21 2.85
N ILE A 103 0.46 -7.20 3.34
CA ILE A 103 0.41 -8.53 2.76
C ILE A 103 -1.05 -8.81 2.44
N ASP A 104 -1.35 -8.80 1.15
CA ASP A 104 -2.65 -9.15 0.59
C ASP A 104 -2.77 -10.67 0.53
N VAL A 105 -3.65 -11.24 1.33
CA VAL A 105 -3.74 -12.68 1.52
C VAL A 105 -5.00 -13.28 0.90
N GLU A 106 -4.86 -14.45 0.27
CA GLU A 106 -5.97 -15.31 -0.16
C GLU A 106 -7.00 -14.62 -1.07
N GLU A 107 -6.56 -13.69 -1.88
CA GLU A 107 -7.43 -13.14 -2.92
C GLU A 107 -7.70 -14.16 -4.02
N ARG A 108 -8.89 -14.13 -4.58
CA ARG A 108 -9.23 -14.96 -5.75
C ARG A 108 -8.46 -14.52 -6.97
N LYS A 109 -8.27 -13.21 -7.11
CA LYS A 109 -7.51 -12.57 -8.18
C LYS A 109 -6.65 -11.47 -7.58
N LYS A 110 -5.41 -11.37 -8.03
CA LYS A 110 -4.48 -10.32 -7.62
C LYS A 110 -5.05 -8.91 -7.84
N GLU A 111 -5.83 -8.74 -8.90
CA GLU A 111 -6.45 -7.48 -9.26
C GLU A 111 -7.45 -6.99 -8.21
N ASP A 112 -8.13 -7.90 -7.48
CA ASP A 112 -9.09 -7.53 -6.45
C ASP A 112 -8.38 -6.79 -5.30
N GLY A 113 -7.25 -7.30 -4.82
CA GLY A 113 -6.41 -6.65 -3.83
C GLY A 113 -5.78 -5.34 -4.32
N ILE A 114 -5.27 -5.31 -5.57
CA ILE A 114 -4.73 -4.07 -6.17
C ILE A 114 -5.80 -2.98 -6.25
N ASN A 115 -7.00 -3.31 -6.72
CA ASN A 115 -8.12 -2.36 -6.82
C ASN A 115 -8.54 -1.85 -5.45
N PHE A 116 -8.62 -2.75 -4.46
CA PHE A 116 -8.91 -2.39 -3.08
C PHE A 116 -7.85 -1.45 -2.50
N ALA A 117 -6.56 -1.76 -2.67
CA ALA A 117 -5.47 -0.90 -2.20
C ALA A 117 -5.54 0.50 -2.84
N ALA A 118 -5.89 0.57 -4.14
CA ALA A 118 -6.13 1.82 -4.85
C ALA A 118 -7.31 2.60 -4.27
N GLU A 119 -8.47 1.94 -4.10
CA GLU A 119 -9.68 2.52 -3.53
C GLU A 119 -9.43 3.10 -2.13
N MET A 120 -8.74 2.34 -1.29
CA MET A 120 -8.41 2.74 0.07
C MET A 120 -7.27 3.74 0.17
N GLY A 121 -6.55 4.02 -0.94
CA GLY A 121 -5.41 4.92 -0.99
C GLY A 121 -4.21 4.43 -0.19
N MET A 122 -3.92 3.14 -0.26
CA MET A 122 -2.78 2.51 0.41
C MET A 122 -1.50 2.84 -0.35
N SER A 123 -0.74 3.83 0.10
CA SER A 123 0.45 4.37 -0.56
C SER A 123 1.76 3.74 -0.07
N TRP A 124 1.74 2.47 0.27
CA TRP A 124 2.91 1.67 0.70
C TRP A 124 2.96 0.34 -0.05
N PRO A 125 4.14 -0.32 -0.11
CA PRO A 125 4.33 -1.58 -0.81
C PRO A 125 3.37 -2.67 -0.34
N GLN A 126 2.85 -3.45 -1.30
CA GLN A 126 1.97 -4.58 -1.05
C GLN A 126 2.61 -5.85 -1.59
N LEU A 127 2.68 -6.87 -0.77
CA LEU A 127 3.03 -8.24 -1.15
C LEU A 127 1.75 -9.03 -1.42
N PHE A 128 1.86 -10.10 -2.20
CA PHE A 128 0.73 -10.93 -2.57
C PHE A 128 0.95 -12.38 -2.12
N ASP A 129 0.09 -12.87 -1.25
CA ASP A 129 0.11 -14.22 -0.70
C ASP A 129 -1.16 -15.00 -1.07
N GLN A 130 -1.28 -15.38 -2.34
CA GLN A 130 -2.46 -16.05 -2.87
C GLN A 130 -2.76 -17.37 -2.14
N ASP A 131 -1.73 -18.10 -1.78
CA ASP A 131 -1.85 -19.46 -1.24
C ASP A 131 -1.94 -19.47 0.29
N GLY A 132 -1.90 -18.33 0.95
CA GLY A 132 -1.93 -18.21 2.41
C GLY A 132 -0.70 -18.80 3.09
N ARG A 133 0.49 -18.71 2.45
CA ARG A 133 1.76 -19.21 3.02
C ARG A 133 2.12 -18.56 4.34
N THR A 134 1.67 -17.33 4.54
CA THR A 134 1.90 -16.58 5.78
C THR A 134 1.01 -17.02 6.95
N LYS A 135 0.03 -17.88 6.73
CA LYS A 135 -0.81 -18.42 7.83
C LYS A 135 -0.01 -19.09 8.94
N ALA A 136 1.10 -19.73 8.60
CA ALA A 136 1.97 -20.34 9.60
C ALA A 136 2.58 -19.29 10.55
N ALA A 137 2.73 -18.06 10.08
CA ALA A 137 3.30 -16.95 10.81
C ALA A 137 2.24 -16.07 11.49
N PHE A 138 1.17 -15.72 10.76
CA PHE A 138 0.10 -14.82 11.26
C PHE A 138 -1.07 -15.54 11.93
N GLY A 139 -1.17 -16.87 11.82
CA GLY A 139 -2.36 -17.60 12.25
C GLY A 139 -3.48 -17.59 11.21
N MET A 140 -4.67 -18.02 11.63
CA MET A 140 -5.81 -18.28 10.73
C MET A 140 -6.71 -17.07 10.48
N GLY A 141 -6.50 -15.96 11.17
CA GLY A 141 -7.37 -14.77 11.06
C GLY A 141 -6.64 -13.55 10.57
N ILE A 142 -7.38 -12.65 9.91
CA ILE A 142 -6.94 -11.31 9.54
C ILE A 142 -7.97 -10.27 10.05
N PRO A 143 -7.54 -9.00 10.28
CA PRO A 143 -6.18 -8.49 10.08
C PRO A 143 -5.22 -8.93 11.18
N VAL A 144 -3.92 -8.98 10.82
CA VAL A 144 -2.84 -9.15 11.79
C VAL A 144 -1.77 -8.10 11.51
N THR A 145 -1.29 -7.46 12.58
CA THR A 145 -0.26 -6.44 12.50
C THR A 145 0.96 -6.85 13.30
N TRP A 146 2.14 -6.82 12.68
CA TRP A 146 3.43 -7.00 13.33
C TRP A 146 4.19 -5.69 13.36
N LEU A 147 4.84 -5.41 14.49
CA LEU A 147 5.85 -4.38 14.63
C LEU A 147 7.24 -5.03 14.60
N ILE A 148 8.08 -4.55 13.69
CA ILE A 148 9.43 -5.06 13.44
C ILE A 148 10.43 -3.99 13.89
N ASN A 149 11.33 -4.35 14.81
CA ASN A 149 12.38 -3.45 15.28
C ASN A 149 13.55 -3.35 14.29
N GLU A 150 14.54 -2.48 14.57
CA GLU A 150 15.71 -2.27 13.72
C GLU A 150 16.55 -3.53 13.47
N LYS A 151 16.39 -4.56 14.31
CA LYS A 151 17.08 -5.86 14.17
C LYS A 151 16.31 -6.86 13.31
N GLY A 152 15.11 -6.50 12.82
CA GLY A 152 14.24 -7.40 12.09
C GLY A 152 13.48 -8.39 12.97
N GLU A 153 13.37 -8.12 14.27
CA GLU A 153 12.65 -8.95 15.22
C GLU A 153 11.21 -8.48 15.33
N ILE A 154 10.24 -9.43 15.39
CA ILE A 154 8.86 -9.13 15.73
C ILE A 154 8.80 -8.81 17.22
N VAL A 155 8.56 -7.54 17.56
CA VAL A 155 8.49 -7.07 18.95
C VAL A 155 7.08 -6.91 19.47
N TYR A 156 6.09 -6.94 18.59
CA TYR A 156 4.68 -6.89 18.92
C TYR A 156 3.84 -7.51 17.81
N GLU A 157 2.77 -8.21 18.21
CA GLU A 157 1.76 -8.77 17.34
C GLU A 157 0.36 -8.38 17.83
N LYS A 158 -0.51 -7.98 16.91
CA LYS A 158 -1.91 -7.72 17.16
C LYS A 158 -2.76 -8.53 16.20
N VAL A 159 -3.59 -9.39 16.71
CA VAL A 159 -4.67 -10.05 15.98
C VAL A 159 -5.95 -9.21 16.13
N GLY A 160 -6.62 -8.96 15.02
CA GLY A 160 -7.77 -8.07 14.92
C GLY A 160 -7.38 -6.61 14.63
N PRO A 161 -8.36 -5.77 14.27
CA PRO A 161 -8.10 -4.44 13.74
C PRO A 161 -7.55 -3.47 14.79
N ILE A 162 -6.75 -2.50 14.34
CA ILE A 162 -6.31 -1.33 15.10
C ILE A 162 -7.00 -0.11 14.49
N THR A 163 -8.09 0.33 15.10
CA THR A 163 -8.92 1.44 14.61
C THR A 163 -8.69 2.75 15.37
N ASP A 164 -7.88 2.72 16.43
CA ASP A 164 -7.55 3.88 17.24
C ASP A 164 -6.12 4.35 16.95
N ILE A 165 -6.00 5.58 16.42
CA ILE A 165 -4.70 6.21 16.11
C ILE A 165 -3.85 6.44 17.37
N VAL A 166 -4.45 6.74 18.53
CA VAL A 166 -3.73 6.94 19.78
C VAL A 166 -3.09 5.61 20.21
N GLN A 167 -3.85 4.52 20.15
CA GLN A 167 -3.33 3.18 20.40
C GLN A 167 -2.14 2.87 19.48
N MET A 168 -2.26 3.11 18.17
CA MET A 168 -1.19 2.81 17.22
C MET A 168 0.06 3.67 17.48
N LYS A 169 -0.09 4.96 17.79
CA LYS A 169 1.02 5.84 18.17
C LYS A 169 1.74 5.36 19.43
N ASP A 170 1.00 4.89 20.41
CA ASP A 170 1.57 4.35 21.65
C ASP A 170 2.33 3.05 21.40
N LEU A 171 1.79 2.15 20.57
CA LEU A 171 2.48 0.93 20.16
C LEU A 171 3.79 1.22 19.43
N VAL A 172 3.76 2.12 18.45
CA VAL A 172 4.94 2.56 17.69
C VAL A 172 6.00 3.16 18.61
N ARG A 173 5.60 4.06 19.51
CA ARG A 173 6.52 4.67 20.47
C ARG A 173 7.14 3.63 21.40
N HIS A 174 6.33 2.74 21.95
CA HIS A 174 6.75 1.76 22.94
C HIS A 174 7.65 0.68 22.35
N PHE A 175 7.24 0.09 21.21
CA PHE A 175 7.93 -1.07 20.66
C PHE A 175 8.98 -0.73 19.60
N LEU A 176 8.81 0.37 18.86
CA LEU A 176 9.75 0.78 17.82
C LEU A 176 10.63 1.98 18.22
N GLY A 177 10.34 2.63 19.35
CA GLY A 177 11.08 3.79 19.82
C GLY A 177 10.93 5.04 18.95
N VAL A 178 9.93 5.07 18.04
CA VAL A 178 9.73 6.16 17.08
C VAL A 178 8.70 7.15 17.61
N GLN A 179 9.10 8.42 17.67
CA GLN A 179 8.18 9.53 17.95
C GLN A 179 7.54 9.97 16.63
N LEU A 180 6.23 9.91 16.59
CA LEU A 180 5.39 10.40 15.49
C LEU A 180 4.99 11.85 15.75
N GLY A 181 4.97 12.65 14.70
CA GLY A 181 4.61 14.07 14.77
C GLY A 181 3.12 14.28 15.06
#